data_1be1c113bdffe0a5ca2ff24f268b40dc
#
_entry.id   1be1c113bdffe0a5ca2ff24f268b40dc
#
_cell.length_a   1.000
_cell.length_b   1.000
_cell.length_c   1.000
_cell.angle_alpha   90.00
_cell.angle_beta   90.00
_cell.angle_gamma   90.00
#
_symmetry.space_group_name_H-M   'P 1'
#
loop_
_entity.id
_entity.type
_entity.pdbx_description
1 polymer ?
#
loop_
_entity_poly.entity_id
_entity_poly.type
_entity_poly.pdbx_seq_one_letter_code
_entity_poly.pdbx_strand_id
1 'polypeptide(L)'
;MRLFKTMALALALAFVLQGAALAAESYYTDSKIKGYSEGSFVELKGDDVNFREHAKDGKVLKVLPRHALLRVLKKQGEWLQAVSDGVQGFIYEPFTGTAEREELLTDDFATGYAVLGEKFDAKQAEEKLGKLSKKSVDKKTKLTTYSYKNVDIGTVKDKITLLRVCDTAYITMRGVSVGDSAARAVGQYGVPDAVVYGAGITGKTIYEYFLPTENKKQRLRFALDVDKDSRVQAIILELQQVKK
;
A
#
# COMPACT_ATOMS: atom_id res chain seq x y z
N MET A 1 13.45 -9.79 -27.31
CA MET A 1 13.02 -8.64 -26.50
C MET A 1 13.27 -9.00 -25.03
N ARG A 2 14.29 -8.41 -24.42
CA ARG A 2 14.76 -8.81 -23.07
C ARG A 2 13.89 -8.12 -22.02
N LEU A 3 13.16 -8.91 -21.22
CA LEU A 3 12.54 -8.45 -19.99
C LEU A 3 13.63 -7.99 -19.02
N PHE A 4 13.72 -6.70 -18.76
CA PHE A 4 14.49 -6.19 -17.64
C PHE A 4 13.72 -6.53 -16.35
N LYS A 5 14.07 -7.67 -15.74
CA LYS A 5 13.81 -7.88 -14.32
C LYS A 5 14.78 -6.99 -13.55
N THR A 6 14.44 -5.73 -13.36
CA THR A 6 15.10 -4.91 -12.35
C THR A 6 14.64 -5.43 -10.99
N MET A 7 15.44 -6.29 -10.38
CA MET A 7 15.36 -6.58 -8.94
C MET A 7 15.69 -5.28 -8.19
N ALA A 8 14.69 -4.45 -7.99
CA ALA A 8 14.75 -3.46 -6.94
C ALA A 8 14.56 -4.23 -5.63
N LEU A 9 15.66 -4.44 -4.91
CA LEU A 9 15.67 -4.94 -3.55
C LEU A 9 15.02 -3.85 -2.67
N ALA A 10 13.68 -3.80 -2.69
CA ALA A 10 12.95 -3.07 -1.69
C ALA A 10 13.31 -3.71 -0.35
N LEU A 11 13.96 -2.96 0.53
CA LEU A 11 14.15 -3.37 1.90
C LEU A 11 12.74 -3.38 2.53
N ALA A 12 12.00 -4.46 2.28
CA ALA A 12 10.84 -4.77 3.09
C ALA A 12 11.40 -4.92 4.50
N LEU A 13 11.08 -4.00 5.39
CA LEU A 13 11.23 -4.22 6.82
C LEU A 13 10.31 -5.40 7.16
N ALA A 14 10.84 -6.61 6.98
CA ALA A 14 10.20 -7.81 7.43
C ALA A 14 10.19 -7.78 8.95
N PHE A 15 9.04 -7.50 9.53
CA PHE A 15 8.75 -8.01 10.86
C PHE A 15 8.70 -9.53 10.74
N VAL A 16 9.80 -10.17 11.14
CA VAL A 16 9.91 -11.62 11.18
C VAL A 16 8.95 -12.15 12.25
N LEU A 17 7.76 -12.53 11.82
CA LEU A 17 7.07 -13.65 12.41
C LEU A 17 7.54 -14.88 11.62
N GLN A 18 8.17 -15.83 12.29
CA GLN A 18 8.66 -17.07 11.71
C GLN A 18 7.51 -17.86 11.07
N GLY A 19 7.38 -17.75 9.79
CA GLY A 19 6.61 -18.56 8.88
C GLY A 19 7.25 -18.36 7.52
N ALA A 20 7.47 -19.42 6.74
CA ALA A 20 8.14 -19.36 5.44
C ALA A 20 7.60 -18.19 4.62
N ALA A 21 8.36 -17.10 4.55
CA ALA A 21 7.99 -15.90 3.81
C ALA A 21 8.11 -16.25 2.32
N LEU A 22 6.98 -16.38 1.65
CA LEU A 22 6.94 -16.24 0.20
C LEU A 22 7.57 -14.87 -0.12
N ALA A 23 8.48 -14.82 -1.07
CA ALA A 23 9.12 -13.58 -1.47
C ALA A 23 8.03 -12.58 -1.89
N ALA A 24 8.04 -11.38 -1.29
CA ALA A 24 7.10 -10.34 -1.65
C ALA A 24 7.34 -9.90 -3.11
N GLU A 25 6.29 -9.92 -3.92
CA GLU A 25 6.34 -9.49 -5.32
C GLU A 25 5.87 -8.05 -5.42
N SER A 26 6.72 -7.17 -5.97
CA SER A 26 6.41 -5.75 -6.17
C SER A 26 6.09 -5.48 -7.64
N TYR A 27 4.99 -4.82 -7.89
CA TYR A 27 4.55 -4.39 -9.21
C TYR A 27 4.45 -2.86 -9.21
N TYR A 28 5.31 -2.22 -10.01
CA TYR A 28 5.25 -0.77 -10.18
C TYR A 28 4.18 -0.43 -11.20
N THR A 29 3.37 0.57 -10.89
CA THR A 29 2.40 1.11 -11.82
C THR A 29 3.12 2.10 -12.74
N ASP A 30 3.16 1.82 -14.03
CA ASP A 30 3.73 2.75 -15.00
C ASP A 30 2.62 3.65 -15.57
N SER A 31 2.67 4.92 -15.23
CA SER A 31 1.73 5.94 -15.76
C SER A 31 1.83 6.14 -17.28
N LYS A 32 2.87 5.59 -17.92
CA LYS A 32 3.06 5.69 -19.36
C LYS A 32 2.42 4.53 -20.14
N ILE A 33 2.04 3.45 -19.46
CA ILE A 33 1.36 2.33 -20.11
C ILE A 33 -0.09 2.74 -20.35
N LYS A 34 -0.41 3.14 -21.58
CA LYS A 34 -1.78 3.37 -22.01
C LYS A 34 -2.36 2.07 -22.56
N GLY A 35 -3.55 1.72 -22.08
CA GLY A 35 -4.31 0.57 -22.56
C GLY A 35 -4.17 -0.69 -21.69
N TYR A 36 -4.81 -1.76 -22.15
CA TYR A 36 -4.98 -3.02 -21.41
C TYR A 36 -3.88 -4.03 -21.77
N SER A 37 -2.62 -3.63 -21.59
CA SER A 37 -1.48 -4.53 -21.79
C SER A 37 -1.20 -5.36 -20.53
N GLU A 38 -0.55 -6.51 -20.72
CA GLU A 38 -0.10 -7.33 -19.61
C GLU A 38 0.75 -6.53 -18.61
N GLY A 39 0.41 -6.65 -17.34
CA GLY A 39 1.05 -5.95 -16.23
C GLY A 39 0.51 -4.55 -15.96
N SER A 40 -0.36 -3.99 -16.81
CA SER A 40 -1.00 -2.71 -16.54
C SER A 40 -2.03 -2.83 -15.42
N PHE A 41 -2.28 -1.71 -14.73
CA PHE A 41 -3.38 -1.61 -13.78
C PHE A 41 -4.56 -0.90 -14.41
N VAL A 42 -5.74 -1.41 -14.15
CA VAL A 42 -7.02 -0.80 -14.51
C VAL A 42 -7.87 -0.61 -13.25
N GLU A 43 -8.70 0.39 -13.28
CA GLU A 43 -9.62 0.74 -12.21
C GLU A 43 -11.05 0.43 -12.64
N LEU A 44 -11.88 -0.09 -11.75
CA LEU A 44 -13.30 -0.24 -12.00
C LEU A 44 -14.02 1.10 -11.98
N LYS A 45 -14.79 1.38 -13.04
CA LYS A 45 -15.63 2.58 -13.17
C LYS A 45 -17.10 2.30 -12.82
N GLY A 46 -17.49 1.03 -12.73
CA GLY A 46 -18.82 0.59 -12.28
C GLY A 46 -18.82 0.16 -10.82
N ASP A 47 -20.00 0.17 -10.20
CA ASP A 47 -20.24 -0.38 -8.89
C ASP A 47 -20.72 -1.82 -9.00
N ASP A 48 -20.44 -2.64 -7.96
CA ASP A 48 -20.92 -4.02 -7.82
C ASP A 48 -20.67 -4.90 -9.05
N VAL A 49 -19.46 -4.79 -9.63
CA VAL A 49 -19.10 -5.53 -10.83
C VAL A 49 -18.66 -6.96 -10.48
N ASN A 50 -19.26 -7.93 -11.17
CA ASN A 50 -18.91 -9.34 -10.99
C ASN A 50 -17.52 -9.66 -11.54
N PHE A 51 -16.63 -10.11 -10.67
CA PHE A 51 -15.34 -10.70 -11.01
C PHE A 51 -15.50 -12.22 -11.04
N ARG A 52 -15.20 -12.85 -12.17
CA ARG A 52 -15.61 -14.23 -12.47
C ARG A 52 -14.44 -15.17 -12.65
N GLU A 53 -14.68 -16.44 -12.43
CA GLU A 53 -13.70 -17.51 -12.66
C GLU A 53 -13.35 -17.67 -14.15
N HIS A 54 -14.34 -17.48 -15.04
CA HIS A 54 -14.20 -17.51 -16.48
C HIS A 54 -14.93 -16.32 -17.10
N ALA A 55 -14.56 -15.97 -18.33
CA ALA A 55 -15.28 -14.95 -19.10
C ALA A 55 -16.75 -15.34 -19.31
N LYS A 56 -17.62 -14.34 -19.43
CA LYS A 56 -19.08 -14.45 -19.68
C LYS A 56 -19.87 -15.07 -18.52
N ASP A 57 -19.91 -16.38 -18.41
CA ASP A 57 -20.80 -17.16 -17.55
C ASP A 57 -20.09 -17.86 -16.38
N GLY A 58 -18.80 -17.61 -16.20
CA GLY A 58 -18.05 -18.17 -15.08
C GLY A 58 -18.65 -17.79 -13.73
N LYS A 59 -18.44 -18.68 -12.73
CA LYS A 59 -18.84 -18.44 -11.34
C LYS A 59 -18.31 -17.08 -10.86
N VAL A 60 -19.13 -16.34 -10.13
CA VAL A 60 -18.70 -15.09 -9.48
C VAL A 60 -17.77 -15.42 -8.30
N LEU A 61 -16.54 -14.96 -8.39
CA LEU A 61 -15.53 -15.11 -7.34
C LEU A 61 -15.64 -14.00 -6.30
N LYS A 62 -15.87 -12.78 -6.78
CA LYS A 62 -16.04 -11.57 -5.97
C LYS A 62 -17.01 -10.60 -6.67
N VAL A 63 -17.67 -9.77 -5.88
CA VAL A 63 -18.30 -8.54 -6.38
C VAL A 63 -17.37 -7.39 -6.00
N LEU A 64 -16.95 -6.64 -7.00
CA LEU A 64 -15.95 -5.58 -6.83
C LEU A 64 -16.62 -4.21 -6.89
N PRO A 65 -16.31 -3.31 -5.96
CA PRO A 65 -16.84 -1.96 -5.96
C PRO A 65 -16.12 -1.07 -6.97
N ARG A 66 -16.69 0.11 -7.27
CA ARG A 66 -16.02 1.19 -7.98
C ARG A 66 -14.64 1.48 -7.35
N HIS A 67 -13.68 1.86 -8.18
CA HIS A 67 -12.28 2.11 -7.80
C HIS A 67 -11.49 0.87 -7.38
N ALA A 68 -12.06 -0.35 -7.46
CA ALA A 68 -11.26 -1.55 -7.27
C ALA A 68 -10.14 -1.60 -8.33
N LEU A 69 -8.92 -1.89 -7.86
CA LEU A 69 -7.73 -1.94 -8.70
C LEU A 69 -7.47 -3.37 -9.15
N LEU A 70 -7.26 -3.56 -10.45
CA LEU A 70 -6.96 -4.85 -11.04
C LEU A 70 -5.68 -4.78 -11.86
N ARG A 71 -4.80 -5.76 -11.69
CA ARG A 71 -3.63 -5.94 -12.54
C ARG A 71 -3.98 -6.86 -13.71
N VAL A 72 -3.86 -6.35 -14.92
CA VAL A 72 -4.18 -7.08 -16.15
C VAL A 72 -3.12 -8.15 -16.41
N LEU A 73 -3.56 -9.37 -16.66
CA LEU A 73 -2.72 -10.48 -17.12
C LEU A 73 -2.81 -10.65 -18.64
N LYS A 74 -4.03 -10.57 -19.18
CA LYS A 74 -4.28 -10.79 -20.60
C LYS A 74 -5.64 -10.20 -21.02
N LYS A 75 -5.72 -9.70 -22.24
CA LYS A 75 -7.00 -9.34 -22.88
C LYS A 75 -7.50 -10.49 -23.74
N GLN A 76 -8.79 -10.83 -23.62
CA GLN A 76 -9.48 -11.88 -24.37
C GLN A 76 -10.83 -11.35 -24.90
N GLY A 77 -10.84 -10.79 -26.10
CA GLY A 77 -12.01 -10.11 -26.64
C GLY A 77 -12.39 -8.91 -25.76
N GLU A 78 -13.61 -8.87 -25.27
CA GLU A 78 -14.13 -7.83 -24.36
C GLU A 78 -13.89 -8.14 -22.87
N TRP A 79 -13.06 -9.13 -22.57
CA TRP A 79 -12.76 -9.55 -21.20
C TRP A 79 -11.30 -9.37 -20.89
N LEU A 80 -11.02 -8.94 -19.67
CA LEU A 80 -9.69 -8.90 -19.10
C LEU A 80 -9.53 -10.04 -18.10
N GLN A 81 -8.54 -10.88 -18.31
CA GLN A 81 -8.02 -11.75 -17.26
C GLN A 81 -7.15 -10.88 -16.36
N ALA A 82 -7.43 -10.86 -15.08
CA ALA A 82 -6.78 -9.95 -14.15
C ALA A 82 -6.61 -10.54 -12.76
N VAL A 83 -5.84 -9.85 -11.91
CA VAL A 83 -5.68 -10.15 -10.49
C VAL A 83 -6.24 -8.99 -9.69
N SER A 84 -7.11 -9.29 -8.73
CA SER A 84 -7.60 -8.37 -7.71
C SER A 84 -7.28 -8.95 -6.33
N ASP A 85 -6.45 -8.25 -5.53
CA ASP A 85 -6.03 -8.66 -4.19
C ASP A 85 -5.62 -10.14 -4.10
N GLY A 86 -4.76 -10.57 -5.04
CA GLY A 86 -4.23 -11.94 -5.09
C GLY A 86 -5.18 -12.99 -5.66
N VAL A 87 -6.42 -12.63 -6.03
CA VAL A 87 -7.36 -13.53 -6.70
C VAL A 87 -7.32 -13.29 -8.20
N GLN A 88 -7.09 -14.34 -8.98
CA GLN A 88 -7.12 -14.29 -10.43
C GLN A 88 -8.54 -14.59 -10.94
N GLY A 89 -9.00 -13.85 -11.94
CA GLY A 89 -10.31 -14.02 -12.56
C GLY A 89 -10.48 -13.17 -13.80
N PHE A 90 -11.74 -12.97 -14.21
CA PHE A 90 -12.13 -12.25 -15.41
C PHE A 90 -13.07 -11.09 -15.08
N ILE A 91 -12.84 -9.96 -15.72
CA ILE A 91 -13.69 -8.77 -15.66
C ILE A 91 -14.07 -8.34 -17.06
N TYR A 92 -15.30 -7.84 -17.22
CA TYR A 92 -15.77 -7.29 -18.50
C TYR A 92 -15.14 -5.90 -18.69
N GLU A 93 -14.35 -5.74 -19.75
CA GLU A 93 -13.53 -4.54 -20.01
C GLU A 93 -14.31 -3.23 -19.98
N PRO A 94 -15.54 -3.13 -20.54
CA PRO A 94 -16.30 -1.88 -20.51
C PRO A 94 -16.60 -1.31 -19.12
N PHE A 95 -16.50 -2.11 -18.06
CA PHE A 95 -16.59 -1.63 -16.67
C PHE A 95 -15.27 -1.10 -16.12
N THR A 96 -14.20 -1.13 -16.91
CA THR A 96 -12.88 -0.69 -16.48
C THR A 96 -12.47 0.60 -17.18
N GLY A 97 -11.50 1.27 -16.61
CA GLY A 97 -10.87 2.44 -17.20
C GLY A 97 -9.41 2.53 -16.79
N THR A 98 -8.69 3.45 -17.44
CA THR A 98 -7.33 3.77 -17.03
C THR A 98 -7.35 4.23 -15.56
N ALA A 99 -6.50 3.62 -14.77
CA ALA A 99 -6.29 4.06 -13.40
C ALA A 99 -5.47 5.35 -13.41
N GLU A 100 -6.02 6.40 -12.81
CA GLU A 100 -5.39 7.71 -12.76
C GLU A 100 -4.63 7.87 -11.44
N ARG A 101 -3.52 8.61 -11.49
CA ARG A 101 -2.68 8.89 -10.34
C ARG A 101 -3.01 10.28 -9.82
N GLU A 102 -3.23 10.37 -8.52
CA GLU A 102 -3.35 11.65 -7.83
C GLU A 102 -1.99 12.06 -7.25
N GLU A 103 -1.67 13.34 -7.34
CA GLU A 103 -0.44 13.86 -6.75
C GLU A 103 -0.56 13.89 -5.22
N LEU A 104 0.44 13.31 -4.53
CA LEU A 104 0.54 13.41 -3.09
C LEU A 104 1.06 14.80 -2.68
N LEU A 105 0.51 15.29 -1.58
CA LEU A 105 0.95 16.52 -0.95
C LEU A 105 1.69 16.20 0.36
N THR A 106 2.51 17.13 0.83
CA THR A 106 3.19 16.99 2.14
C THR A 106 2.20 16.78 3.27
N ASP A 107 1.03 17.39 3.18
CA ASP A 107 -0.04 17.27 4.18
C ASP A 107 -0.63 15.85 4.27
N ASP A 108 -0.53 15.05 3.21
CA ASP A 108 -0.94 13.64 3.24
C ASP A 108 -0.09 12.81 4.26
N PHE A 109 1.05 13.36 4.69
CA PHE A 109 1.94 12.75 5.68
C PHE A 109 1.79 13.35 7.08
N ALA A 110 0.85 14.26 7.28
CA ALA A 110 0.56 14.83 8.58
C ALA A 110 -0.24 13.85 9.44
N THR A 111 0.21 13.64 10.67
CA THR A 111 -0.54 12.91 11.69
C THR A 111 -0.61 13.73 12.97
N GLY A 112 -1.66 13.55 13.76
CA GLY A 112 -1.72 14.14 15.10
C GLY A 112 -0.76 13.49 16.11
N TYR A 113 -0.11 12.38 15.72
CA TYR A 113 0.72 11.58 16.63
C TYR A 113 2.17 12.01 16.69
N ALA A 114 2.81 12.17 15.54
CA ALA A 114 4.20 12.55 15.42
C ALA A 114 4.52 13.07 14.00
N VAL A 115 5.66 13.71 13.82
CA VAL A 115 6.12 14.26 12.54
C VAL A 115 7.37 13.53 12.08
N LEU A 116 7.37 13.05 10.82
CA LEU A 116 8.52 12.39 10.22
C LEU A 116 9.70 13.37 10.13
N GLY A 117 10.89 12.89 10.49
CA GLY A 117 12.13 13.67 10.48
C GLY A 117 12.42 14.42 11.79
N GLU A 118 11.45 14.60 12.65
CA GLU A 118 11.66 15.24 13.97
C GLU A 118 12.32 14.30 14.98
N LYS A 119 12.84 14.90 16.06
CA LYS A 119 13.41 14.14 17.16
C LYS A 119 12.29 13.49 17.97
N PHE A 120 12.44 12.22 18.27
CA PHE A 120 11.49 11.47 19.08
C PHE A 120 11.56 11.91 20.54
N ASP A 121 10.41 12.24 21.10
CA ASP A 121 10.22 12.49 22.53
C ASP A 121 9.29 11.42 23.13
N ALA A 122 9.85 10.55 23.95
CA ALA A 122 9.12 9.43 24.55
C ALA A 122 8.02 9.90 25.52
N LYS A 123 8.26 11.00 26.25
CA LYS A 123 7.28 11.54 27.20
C LYS A 123 6.07 12.11 26.46
N GLN A 124 6.31 12.91 25.43
CA GLN A 124 5.24 13.45 24.59
C GLN A 124 4.46 12.33 23.89
N ALA A 125 5.15 11.28 23.43
CA ALA A 125 4.49 10.13 22.81
C ALA A 125 3.58 9.39 23.82
N GLU A 126 4.03 9.18 25.06
CA GLU A 126 3.20 8.54 26.10
C GLU A 126 2.00 9.40 26.50
N GLU A 127 2.17 10.72 26.57
CA GLU A 127 1.05 11.65 26.84
C GLU A 127 -0.05 11.56 25.76
N LYS A 128 0.33 11.40 24.48
CA LYS A 128 -0.61 11.32 23.35
C LYS A 128 -1.17 9.92 23.10
N LEU A 129 -0.35 8.89 23.26
CA LEU A 129 -0.65 7.51 22.82
C LEU A 129 -0.89 6.54 23.96
N GLY A 130 -0.69 6.99 25.20
CA GLY A 130 -0.76 6.15 26.38
C GLY A 130 0.54 5.39 26.62
N LYS A 131 0.48 4.40 27.52
CA LYS A 131 1.66 3.66 27.96
C LYS A 131 2.35 2.88 26.83
N LEU A 132 3.68 2.96 26.78
CA LEU A 132 4.51 2.13 25.89
C LEU A 132 4.28 0.63 26.17
N SER A 133 3.89 -0.10 25.14
CA SER A 133 3.65 -1.55 25.22
C SER A 133 4.91 -2.36 24.97
N LYS A 134 5.72 -1.91 23.98
CA LYS A 134 6.93 -2.63 23.57
C LYS A 134 7.95 -1.68 22.97
N LYS A 135 9.24 -1.96 23.23
CA LYS A 135 10.36 -1.36 22.49
C LYS A 135 11.19 -2.47 21.85
N SER A 136 11.54 -2.32 20.58
CA SER A 136 12.37 -3.27 19.84
C SER A 136 13.41 -2.53 19.00
N VAL A 137 14.54 -3.19 18.75
CA VAL A 137 15.63 -2.64 17.92
C VAL A 137 15.99 -3.66 16.85
N ASP A 138 15.88 -3.26 15.59
CA ASP A 138 16.46 -4.02 14.49
C ASP A 138 17.95 -3.66 14.36
N LYS A 139 18.80 -4.62 14.65
CA LYS A 139 20.27 -4.44 14.62
C LYS A 139 20.80 -4.17 13.22
N LYS A 140 20.14 -4.64 12.18
CA LYS A 140 20.54 -4.50 10.77
C LYS A 140 20.25 -3.10 10.24
N THR A 141 19.04 -2.62 10.46
CA THR A 141 18.59 -1.31 9.98
C THR A 141 18.84 -0.18 10.97
N LYS A 142 19.16 -0.52 12.23
CA LYS A 142 19.27 0.42 13.36
C LYS A 142 17.95 1.12 13.69
N LEU A 143 16.83 0.58 13.20
CA LEU A 143 15.51 1.07 13.53
C LEU A 143 15.14 0.66 14.95
N THR A 144 14.80 1.63 15.78
CA THR A 144 14.16 1.40 17.07
C THR A 144 12.67 1.64 16.93
N THR A 145 11.85 0.64 17.24
CA THR A 145 10.40 0.74 17.20
C THR A 145 9.84 0.83 18.61
N TYR A 146 9.01 1.83 18.84
CA TYR A 146 8.23 2.05 20.05
C TYR A 146 6.76 1.73 19.71
N SER A 147 6.22 0.68 20.31
CA SER A 147 4.84 0.23 20.06
C SER A 147 3.94 0.68 21.20
N TYR A 148 2.90 1.40 20.83
CA TYR A 148 1.76 1.77 21.66
C TYR A 148 0.53 0.92 21.29
N LYS A 149 -0.63 1.18 21.86
CA LYS A 149 -1.83 0.35 21.64
C LYS A 149 -2.17 0.18 20.15
N ASN A 150 -2.21 1.28 19.40
CA ASN A 150 -2.66 1.30 18.00
C ASN A 150 -1.66 2.03 17.08
N VAL A 151 -0.51 2.44 17.60
CA VAL A 151 0.49 3.22 16.85
C VAL A 151 1.88 2.70 17.16
N ASP A 152 2.67 2.49 16.10
CA ASP A 152 4.11 2.28 16.26
C ASP A 152 4.87 3.48 15.72
N ILE A 153 5.88 3.90 16.46
CA ILE A 153 6.82 4.95 16.06
C ILE A 153 8.20 4.31 15.87
N GLY A 154 8.75 4.41 14.68
CA GLY A 154 10.08 3.94 14.35
C GLY A 154 11.08 5.09 14.27
N THR A 155 12.25 4.93 14.89
CA THR A 155 13.30 5.95 14.89
C THR A 155 14.64 5.40 14.42
N VAL A 156 15.40 6.24 13.72
CA VAL A 156 16.80 6.00 13.38
C VAL A 156 17.61 7.21 13.86
N LYS A 157 18.61 6.99 14.71
CA LYS A 157 19.40 8.08 15.34
C LYS A 157 18.48 9.12 16.01
N ASP A 158 17.52 8.65 16.79
CA ASP A 158 16.50 9.43 17.51
C ASP A 158 15.57 10.28 16.64
N LYS A 159 15.67 10.20 15.32
CA LYS A 159 14.73 10.86 14.40
C LYS A 159 13.62 9.90 14.01
N ILE A 160 12.39 10.37 14.02
CA ILE A 160 11.21 9.62 13.59
C ILE A 160 11.30 9.38 12.09
N THR A 161 11.32 8.10 11.69
CA THR A 161 11.39 7.70 10.29
C THR A 161 10.23 6.83 9.85
N LEU A 162 9.42 6.34 10.81
CA LEU A 162 8.29 5.47 10.56
C LEU A 162 7.15 5.80 11.52
N LEU A 163 5.96 5.90 11.00
CA LEU A 163 4.70 5.86 11.74
C LEU A 163 3.83 4.77 11.14
N ARG A 164 3.33 3.86 11.96
CA ARG A 164 2.32 2.88 11.57
C ARG A 164 1.11 3.06 12.46
N VAL A 165 -0.02 3.36 11.85
CA VAL A 165 -1.28 3.62 12.52
C VAL A 165 -2.25 2.49 12.23
N CYS A 166 -2.70 1.80 13.28
CA CYS A 166 -3.77 0.78 13.24
C CYS A 166 -5.02 1.26 13.97
N ASP A 167 -5.11 2.54 14.25
CA ASP A 167 -6.22 3.16 14.97
C ASP A 167 -7.37 3.48 14.01
N THR A 168 -8.53 2.90 14.23
CA THR A 168 -9.74 3.15 13.44
C THR A 168 -10.30 4.57 13.63
N ALA A 169 -9.90 5.27 14.69
CA ALA A 169 -10.27 6.66 14.91
C ALA A 169 -9.40 7.65 14.11
N TYR A 170 -8.27 7.18 13.57
CA TYR A 170 -7.43 8.01 12.71
C TYR A 170 -8.01 8.10 11.30
N ILE A 171 -8.15 9.33 10.83
CA ILE A 171 -8.61 9.65 9.48
C ILE A 171 -7.49 10.44 8.79
N THR A 172 -7.08 9.99 7.61
CA THR A 172 -6.11 10.74 6.78
C THR A 172 -6.71 12.05 6.29
N MET A 173 -5.89 12.96 5.79
CA MET A 173 -6.34 14.22 5.21
C MET A 173 -7.35 14.04 4.06
N ARG A 174 -7.27 12.92 3.34
CA ARG A 174 -8.23 12.59 2.25
C ARG A 174 -9.38 11.68 2.71
N GLY A 175 -9.60 11.54 4.01
CA GLY A 175 -10.77 10.84 4.56
C GLY A 175 -10.70 9.31 4.51
N VAL A 176 -9.51 8.72 4.47
CA VAL A 176 -9.30 7.27 4.54
C VAL A 176 -8.92 6.85 5.95
N SER A 177 -9.53 5.78 6.45
CA SER A 177 -9.32 5.22 7.78
C SER A 177 -8.95 3.73 7.73
N VAL A 178 -8.42 3.23 8.83
CA VAL A 178 -8.31 1.79 9.06
C VAL A 178 -9.71 1.18 9.09
N GLY A 179 -9.91 0.09 8.36
CA GLY A 179 -11.21 -0.55 8.15
C GLY A 179 -11.91 -0.16 6.85
N ASP A 180 -11.51 0.93 6.21
CA ASP A 180 -12.04 1.31 4.89
C ASP A 180 -11.64 0.28 3.81
N SER A 181 -12.40 0.24 2.71
CA SER A 181 -12.01 -0.59 1.57
C SER A 181 -10.79 0.00 0.84
N ALA A 182 -9.95 -0.88 0.31
CA ALA A 182 -8.84 -0.47 -0.55
C ALA A 182 -9.33 0.34 -1.76
N ALA A 183 -10.51 -0.01 -2.31
CA ALA A 183 -11.14 0.73 -3.40
C ALA A 183 -11.46 2.18 -3.02
N ARG A 184 -11.95 2.44 -1.78
CA ARG A 184 -12.14 3.80 -1.26
C ARG A 184 -10.81 4.56 -1.25
N ALA A 185 -9.75 3.91 -0.79
CA ALA A 185 -8.43 4.54 -0.74
C ALA A 185 -7.92 4.87 -2.16
N VAL A 186 -8.10 3.98 -3.13
CA VAL A 186 -7.77 4.25 -4.54
C VAL A 186 -8.60 5.41 -5.09
N GLY A 187 -9.89 5.49 -4.75
CA GLY A 187 -10.75 6.61 -5.14
C GLY A 187 -10.29 7.97 -4.58
N GLN A 188 -9.55 8.00 -3.47
CA GLN A 188 -9.06 9.22 -2.82
C GLN A 188 -7.61 9.57 -3.17
N TYR A 189 -6.75 8.56 -3.35
CA TYR A 189 -5.32 8.72 -3.59
C TYR A 189 -4.91 8.40 -5.02
N GLY A 190 -5.85 7.96 -5.85
CA GLY A 190 -5.53 7.46 -7.19
C GLY A 190 -4.81 6.10 -7.15
N VAL A 191 -4.28 5.68 -8.31
CA VAL A 191 -3.51 4.45 -8.41
C VAL A 191 -2.19 4.56 -7.64
N PRO A 192 -1.82 3.56 -6.81
CA PRO A 192 -0.55 3.59 -6.10
C PRO A 192 0.65 3.53 -7.06
N ASP A 193 1.80 4.03 -6.63
CA ASP A 193 3.06 3.92 -7.37
C ASP A 193 3.56 2.48 -7.46
N ALA A 194 3.27 1.67 -6.45
CA ALA A 194 3.57 0.25 -6.44
C ALA A 194 2.53 -0.54 -5.65
N VAL A 195 2.30 -1.78 -6.07
CA VAL A 195 1.52 -2.77 -5.34
C VAL A 195 2.44 -3.93 -5.00
N VAL A 196 2.55 -4.25 -3.70
CA VAL A 196 3.41 -5.32 -3.20
C VAL A 196 2.53 -6.42 -2.65
N TYR A 197 2.58 -7.60 -3.28
CA TYR A 197 1.86 -8.79 -2.82
C TYR A 197 2.72 -9.62 -1.87
N GLY A 198 2.08 -10.33 -0.95
CA GLY A 198 2.75 -11.17 0.04
C GLY A 198 3.51 -10.40 1.11
N ALA A 199 3.17 -9.13 1.32
CA ALA A 199 3.81 -8.25 2.29
C ALA A 199 2.80 -7.69 3.31
N GLY A 200 3.27 -6.82 4.20
CA GLY A 200 2.45 -6.17 5.21
C GLY A 200 2.24 -7.02 6.47
N ILE A 201 1.45 -6.49 7.40
CA ILE A 201 1.13 -7.15 8.67
C ILE A 201 0.32 -8.42 8.41
N THR A 202 -0.58 -8.35 7.45
CA THR A 202 -1.45 -9.46 7.06
C THR A 202 -0.79 -10.43 6.10
N GLY A 203 0.40 -10.09 5.57
CA GLY A 203 1.08 -10.84 4.53
C GLY A 203 0.33 -10.89 3.20
N LYS A 204 -0.52 -9.90 2.91
CA LYS A 204 -1.38 -9.87 1.72
C LYS A 204 -0.94 -8.86 0.69
N THR A 205 -1.28 -7.59 0.88
CA THR A 205 -1.02 -6.56 -0.13
C THR A 205 -0.65 -5.25 0.54
N ILE A 206 0.33 -4.54 -0.02
CA ILE A 206 0.63 -3.15 0.34
C ILE A 206 0.44 -2.30 -0.90
N TYR A 207 -0.31 -1.22 -0.80
CA TYR A 207 -0.38 -0.14 -1.77
C TYR A 207 0.59 0.95 -1.35
N GLU A 208 1.52 1.31 -2.22
CA GLU A 208 2.58 2.27 -1.93
C GLU A 208 2.48 3.50 -2.81
N TYR A 209 2.55 4.65 -2.19
CA TYR A 209 2.58 5.95 -2.82
C TYR A 209 3.85 6.69 -2.39
N PHE A 210 4.51 7.39 -3.31
CA PHE A 210 5.77 8.04 -3.05
C PHE A 210 5.74 9.52 -3.36
N LEU A 211 6.25 10.34 -2.44
CA LEU A 211 6.50 11.74 -2.64
C LEU A 211 8.01 12.02 -2.54
N PRO A 212 8.66 12.52 -3.62
CA PRO A 212 10.03 12.96 -3.55
C PRO A 212 10.19 14.07 -2.51
N THR A 213 11.30 14.09 -1.78
CA THR A 213 11.67 15.19 -0.90
C THR A 213 12.70 16.09 -1.60
N GLU A 214 12.93 17.32 -1.08
CA GLU A 214 14.00 18.21 -1.55
C GLU A 214 15.35 17.51 -1.52
N ASN A 215 15.59 16.68 -0.50
CA ASN A 215 16.75 15.79 -0.46
C ASN A 215 16.52 14.59 -1.39
N LYS A 216 17.07 14.66 -2.60
CA LYS A 216 16.97 13.58 -3.62
C LYS A 216 17.44 12.18 -3.16
N LYS A 217 18.08 12.09 -1.98
CA LYS A 217 18.45 10.81 -1.35
C LYS A 217 17.37 10.26 -0.43
N GLN A 218 16.27 10.97 -0.29
CA GLN A 218 15.13 10.59 0.55
C GLN A 218 13.82 10.72 -0.22
N ARG A 219 12.82 9.96 0.19
CA ARG A 219 11.43 10.10 -0.25
C ARG A 219 10.50 9.82 0.91
N LEU A 220 9.35 10.44 0.92
CA LEU A 220 8.25 10.06 1.78
C LEU A 220 7.48 8.91 1.12
N ARG A 221 7.12 7.92 1.92
CA ARG A 221 6.30 6.79 1.54
C ARG A 221 5.03 6.80 2.38
N PHE A 222 3.89 6.89 1.71
CA PHE A 222 2.59 6.61 2.27
C PHE A 222 2.21 5.21 1.81
N ALA A 223 1.81 4.32 2.72
CA ALA A 223 1.41 2.98 2.33
C ALA A 223 0.20 2.51 3.12
N LEU A 224 -0.60 1.69 2.47
CA LEU A 224 -1.77 1.04 3.03
C LEU A 224 -1.53 -0.46 3.07
N ASP A 225 -1.57 -1.05 4.25
CA ASP A 225 -1.57 -2.50 4.43
C ASP A 225 -3.01 -3.00 4.30
N VAL A 226 -3.25 -3.83 3.30
CA VAL A 226 -4.58 -4.29 2.89
C VAL A 226 -4.68 -5.80 3.11
N ASP A 227 -5.72 -6.24 3.78
CA ASP A 227 -5.97 -7.65 4.06
C ASP A 227 -6.61 -8.42 2.88
N LYS A 228 -6.91 -9.69 3.12
CA LYS A 228 -7.55 -10.57 2.13
C LYS A 228 -8.96 -10.13 1.71
N ASP A 229 -9.63 -9.33 2.54
CA ASP A 229 -10.98 -8.83 2.30
C ASP A 229 -10.97 -7.41 1.72
N SER A 230 -9.79 -6.98 1.22
CA SER A 230 -9.55 -5.67 0.62
C SER A 230 -9.83 -4.51 1.59
N ARG A 231 -9.52 -4.71 2.89
CA ARG A 231 -9.68 -3.69 3.93
C ARG A 231 -8.33 -3.18 4.40
N VAL A 232 -8.24 -1.87 4.58
CA VAL A 232 -7.07 -1.20 5.16
C VAL A 232 -6.91 -1.63 6.62
N GLN A 233 -5.79 -2.26 6.95
CA GLN A 233 -5.46 -2.72 8.30
C GLN A 233 -4.46 -1.80 9.00
N ALA A 234 -3.63 -1.11 8.23
CA ALA A 234 -2.73 -0.11 8.76
C ALA A 234 -2.43 0.97 7.71
N ILE A 235 -2.20 2.17 8.20
CA ILE A 235 -1.67 3.30 7.43
C ILE A 235 -0.22 3.50 7.86
N ILE A 236 0.69 3.51 6.90
CA ILE A 236 2.13 3.55 7.14
C ILE A 236 2.71 4.79 6.47
N LEU A 237 3.35 5.63 7.26
CA LEU A 237 4.08 6.80 6.79
C LEU A 237 5.56 6.61 7.09
N GLU A 238 6.41 6.77 6.11
CA GLU A 238 7.84 6.46 6.24
C GLU A 238 8.70 7.45 5.48
N LEU A 239 9.82 7.84 6.10
CA LEU A 239 10.91 8.58 5.46
C LEU A 239 11.99 7.59 5.03
N GLN A 240 11.98 7.23 3.75
CA GLN A 240 12.90 6.24 3.18
C GLN A 240 14.17 6.87 2.63
N GLN A 241 15.29 6.15 2.75
CA GLN A 241 16.52 6.46 2.02
C GLN A 241 16.44 5.86 0.61
N VAL A 242 16.61 6.68 -0.41
CA VAL A 242 16.67 6.23 -1.80
C VAL A 242 18.10 5.76 -2.08
N LYS A 243 18.27 4.46 -2.29
CA LYS A 243 19.56 3.93 -2.77
C LYS A 243 19.70 4.27 -4.25
N LYS A 244 20.87 4.78 -4.63
CA LYS A 244 21.27 4.93 -6.03
C LYS A 244 21.53 3.58 -6.66
#